data_fcc8d8dcfe0027ddb1967324b0681d06
#
_entry.id   fcc8d8dcfe0027ddb1967324b0681d06
#
_cell.length_a   1.000
_cell.length_b   1.000
_cell.length_c   1.000
_cell.angle_alpha   90.00
_cell.angle_beta   90.00
_cell.angle_gamma   90.00
#
_symmetry.space_group_name_H-M   'P 1'
#
loop_
_entity.id
_entity.type
_entity.pdbx_description
1 polymer ?
#
loop_
_entity_poly.entity_id
_entity_poly.type
_entity_poly.pdbx_seq_one_letter_code
_entity_poly.pdbx_strand_id
1 'polypeptide(L)'
;MKRFLSFVFFFLPLISPAQSVSQKLQKAFQQFENDSQLKHAISSLYVIDAKTGQVVFDKNAQIGLAPASTQKIITSVTAFELLGKEFRYKTELGYDGEIKSG
;
A
#
# COMPACT_ATOMS: atom_id res chain seq x y z
N MET A 1 -32.56 -31.25 -37.68
CA MET A 1 -32.69 -30.59 -36.36
C MET A 1 -31.61 -30.98 -35.34
N LYS A 2 -31.05 -32.20 -35.32
CA LYS A 2 -30.02 -32.65 -34.32
C LYS A 2 -28.64 -32.01 -34.52
N ARG A 3 -28.29 -31.53 -35.71
CA ARG A 3 -26.98 -30.91 -36.02
C ARG A 3 -26.88 -29.44 -35.62
N PHE A 4 -27.99 -28.74 -35.47
CA PHE A 4 -28.01 -27.31 -35.07
C PHE A 4 -27.78 -27.12 -33.56
N LEU A 5 -28.21 -28.08 -32.75
CA LEU A 5 -28.06 -28.06 -31.31
C LEU A 5 -26.60 -28.26 -30.87
N SER A 6 -25.78 -29.00 -31.68
CA SER A 6 -24.37 -29.27 -31.43
C SER A 6 -23.50 -28.04 -31.63
N PHE A 7 -23.90 -27.09 -32.50
CA PHE A 7 -23.17 -25.87 -32.82
C PHE A 7 -23.31 -24.79 -31.74
N VAL A 8 -24.46 -24.78 -31.05
CA VAL A 8 -24.73 -23.83 -29.97
C VAL A 8 -23.90 -24.13 -28.70
N PHE A 9 -23.64 -25.42 -28.48
CA PHE A 9 -22.88 -25.87 -27.30
C PHE A 9 -21.36 -25.59 -27.40
N PHE A 10 -20.84 -25.38 -28.61
CA PHE A 10 -19.40 -25.10 -28.82
C PHE A 10 -19.04 -23.61 -28.61
N PHE A 11 -20.04 -22.70 -28.61
CA PHE A 11 -19.83 -21.27 -28.43
C PHE A 11 -20.02 -20.77 -26.97
N LEU A 12 -20.48 -21.61 -26.05
CA LEU A 12 -20.73 -21.25 -24.64
C LEU A 12 -19.52 -21.07 -23.74
N PRO A 13 -18.32 -21.62 -23.99
CA PRO A 13 -17.19 -21.49 -23.05
C PRO A 13 -16.36 -20.23 -23.23
N LEU A 14 -16.65 -19.30 -24.14
CA LEU A 14 -15.81 -18.14 -24.42
C LEU A 14 -16.13 -16.89 -23.61
N ILE A 15 -17.14 -16.93 -22.75
CA ILE A 15 -17.45 -15.83 -21.83
C ILE A 15 -16.88 -16.20 -20.45
N SER A 16 -15.57 -16.24 -20.32
CA SER A 16 -14.93 -16.24 -19.01
C SER A 16 -14.93 -14.78 -18.50
N PRO A 17 -15.68 -14.43 -17.44
CA PRO A 17 -15.63 -13.10 -16.89
C PRO A 17 -14.23 -12.90 -16.28
N ALA A 18 -13.41 -12.14 -16.97
CA ALA A 18 -12.14 -11.69 -16.41
C ALA A 18 -12.44 -10.89 -15.14
N GLN A 19 -12.08 -11.42 -13.98
CA GLN A 19 -12.25 -10.71 -12.72
C GLN A 19 -11.47 -9.40 -12.78
N SER A 20 -12.15 -8.29 -12.53
CA SER A 20 -11.50 -6.98 -12.45
C SER A 20 -10.48 -6.95 -11.29
N VAL A 21 -9.49 -6.06 -11.38
CA VAL A 21 -8.52 -5.84 -10.30
C VAL A 21 -9.23 -5.53 -8.98
N SER A 22 -10.27 -4.72 -9.02
CA SER A 22 -11.09 -4.37 -7.87
C SER A 22 -11.72 -5.60 -7.21
N GLN A 23 -12.29 -6.53 -7.98
CA GLN A 23 -12.89 -7.77 -7.45
C GLN A 23 -11.82 -8.67 -6.80
N LYS A 24 -10.63 -8.76 -7.38
CA LYS A 24 -9.51 -9.53 -6.80
C LYS A 24 -9.06 -8.92 -5.48
N LEU A 25 -8.93 -7.58 -5.43
CA LEU A 25 -8.59 -6.85 -4.20
C LEU A 25 -9.65 -7.05 -3.12
N GLN A 26 -10.92 -6.93 -3.47
CA GLN A 26 -12.02 -7.15 -2.53
C GLN A 26 -11.96 -8.55 -1.91
N LYS A 27 -11.78 -9.57 -2.74
CA LYS A 27 -11.67 -10.96 -2.26
C LYS A 27 -10.46 -11.17 -1.36
N ALA A 28 -9.30 -10.67 -1.76
CA ALA A 28 -8.07 -10.78 -0.99
C ALA A 28 -8.18 -10.04 0.36
N PHE A 29 -8.78 -8.86 0.35
CA PHE A 29 -8.97 -8.08 1.57
C PHE A 29 -9.96 -8.73 2.53
N GLN A 30 -11.04 -9.32 2.03
CA GLN A 30 -11.96 -10.10 2.85
C GLN A 30 -11.28 -11.32 3.49
N GLN A 31 -10.41 -12.01 2.74
CA GLN A 31 -9.63 -13.12 3.30
C GLN A 31 -8.69 -12.66 4.41
N PHE A 32 -8.05 -11.50 4.23
CA PHE A 32 -7.20 -10.89 5.24
C PHE A 32 -7.99 -10.51 6.51
N GLU A 33 -9.15 -9.85 6.37
CA GLU A 33 -9.99 -9.47 7.50
C GLU A 33 -10.56 -10.67 8.28
N ASN A 34 -10.72 -11.82 7.63
CA ASN A 34 -11.22 -13.04 8.25
C ASN A 34 -10.15 -13.83 9.02
N ASP A 35 -8.88 -13.37 9.03
CA ASP A 35 -7.85 -13.99 9.87
C ASP A 35 -8.22 -13.84 11.35
N SER A 36 -8.10 -14.93 12.09
CA SER A 36 -8.45 -14.96 13.51
C SER A 36 -7.64 -13.98 14.37
N GLN A 37 -6.42 -13.64 13.95
CA GLN A 37 -5.57 -12.66 14.60
C GLN A 37 -6.11 -11.23 14.46
N LEU A 38 -6.94 -10.97 13.46
CA LEU A 38 -7.53 -9.66 13.18
C LEU A 38 -8.92 -9.47 13.79
N LYS A 39 -9.42 -10.42 14.57
CA LYS A 39 -10.78 -10.40 15.14
C LYS A 39 -11.15 -9.07 15.84
N HIS A 40 -10.19 -8.38 16.41
CA HIS A 40 -10.37 -7.11 17.14
C HIS A 40 -9.60 -5.95 16.49
N ALA A 41 -9.12 -6.13 15.26
CA ALA A 41 -8.40 -5.11 14.53
C ALA A 41 -9.35 -4.30 13.62
N ILE A 42 -8.95 -3.07 13.36
CA ILE A 42 -9.52 -2.25 12.28
C ILE A 42 -8.48 -2.21 11.17
N SER A 43 -8.90 -2.58 9.97
CA SER A 43 -8.07 -2.53 8.77
C SER A 43 -8.59 -1.48 7.79
N SER A 44 -7.67 -0.85 7.06
CA SER A 44 -7.97 0.13 6.01
C SER A 44 -7.09 -0.17 4.81
N LEU A 45 -7.66 -0.07 3.61
CA LEU A 45 -6.93 -0.18 2.36
C LEU A 45 -7.52 0.77 1.33
N TYR A 46 -6.67 1.65 0.81
CA TYR A 46 -7.01 2.58 -0.26
C TYR A 46 -6.05 2.41 -1.41
N VAL A 47 -6.58 2.09 -2.58
CA VAL A 47 -5.79 1.81 -3.79
C VAL A 47 -6.27 2.69 -4.92
N ILE A 48 -5.33 3.39 -5.53
CA ILE A 48 -5.57 4.23 -6.70
C ILE A 48 -4.76 3.75 -7.90
N ASP A 49 -5.25 4.00 -9.09
CA ASP A 49 -4.47 3.88 -10.32
C ASP A 49 -3.46 5.03 -10.39
N ALA A 50 -2.18 4.71 -10.48
CA ALA A 50 -1.11 5.72 -10.44
C ALA A 50 -1.08 6.64 -11.65
N LYS A 51 -1.68 6.24 -12.78
CA LYS A 51 -1.71 7.04 -14.00
C LYS A 51 -2.91 7.97 -14.06
N THR A 52 -4.07 7.47 -13.62
CA THR A 52 -5.34 8.19 -13.75
C THR A 52 -5.81 8.85 -12.45
N GLY A 53 -5.28 8.44 -11.30
CA GLY A 53 -5.74 8.85 -9.98
C GLY A 53 -7.09 8.24 -9.57
N GLN A 54 -7.67 7.38 -10.41
CA GLN A 54 -8.97 6.77 -10.11
C GLN A 54 -8.86 5.77 -8.96
N VAL A 55 -9.88 5.76 -8.11
CA VAL A 55 -9.99 4.79 -7.02
C VAL A 55 -10.29 3.41 -7.58
N VAL A 56 -9.43 2.46 -7.31
CA VAL A 56 -9.57 1.04 -7.70
C VAL A 56 -10.22 0.24 -6.57
N PHE A 57 -9.88 0.57 -5.32
CA PHE A 57 -10.44 -0.08 -4.13
C PHE A 57 -10.43 0.88 -2.94
N ASP A 58 -11.50 0.90 -2.19
CA ASP A 58 -11.66 1.69 -0.97
C ASP A 58 -12.32 0.86 0.12
N LYS A 59 -11.63 0.70 1.22
CA LYS A 59 -12.16 0.13 2.45
C LYS A 59 -11.65 0.93 3.63
N ASN A 60 -12.57 1.56 4.36
CA ASN A 60 -12.27 2.32 5.56
C ASN A 60 -11.25 3.48 5.36
N ALA A 61 -11.13 4.04 4.14
CA ALA A 61 -10.19 5.13 3.86
C ALA A 61 -10.42 6.39 4.69
N GLN A 62 -11.65 6.58 5.21
CA GLN A 62 -12.03 7.74 6.02
C GLN A 62 -11.76 7.55 7.53
N ILE A 63 -11.29 6.38 7.93
CA ILE A 63 -10.99 6.12 9.35
C ILE A 63 -9.57 6.59 9.65
N GLY A 64 -9.43 7.48 10.64
CA GLY A 64 -8.12 7.86 11.16
C GLY A 64 -7.50 6.73 11.97
N LEU A 65 -6.37 6.22 11.53
CA LEU A 65 -5.59 5.20 12.21
C LEU A 65 -4.26 5.78 12.68
N ALA A 66 -3.73 5.25 13.79
CA ALA A 66 -2.41 5.64 14.26
C ALA A 66 -1.34 5.15 13.27
N PRO A 67 -0.54 6.05 12.67
CA PRO A 67 0.39 5.68 11.62
C PRO A 67 1.61 4.90 12.13
N ALA A 68 1.86 4.95 13.44
CA ALA A 68 3.05 4.36 14.04
C ALA A 68 4.33 4.73 13.25
N SER A 69 5.21 3.76 12.97
CA SER A 69 6.45 4.01 12.24
C SER A 69 6.27 4.38 10.77
N THR A 70 5.09 4.21 10.18
CA THR A 70 4.83 4.66 8.80
C THR A 70 4.86 6.18 8.68
N GLN A 71 4.65 6.92 9.78
CA GLN A 71 4.83 8.37 9.81
C GLN A 71 6.26 8.80 9.43
N LYS A 72 7.25 7.94 9.61
CA LYS A 72 8.64 8.23 9.23
C LYS A 72 8.81 8.46 7.73
N ILE A 73 7.94 7.92 6.90
CA ILE A 73 7.95 8.16 5.45
C ILE A 73 7.74 9.66 5.20
N ILE A 74 6.71 10.25 5.81
CA ILE A 74 6.40 11.68 5.65
C ILE A 74 7.54 12.53 6.22
N THR A 75 8.02 12.20 7.43
CA THR A 75 9.12 12.92 8.08
C THR A 75 10.39 12.87 7.23
N SER A 76 10.73 11.71 6.68
CA SER A 76 11.93 11.53 5.86
C SER A 76 11.85 12.29 4.54
N VAL A 77 10.71 12.26 3.86
CA VAL A 77 10.50 13.02 2.61
C VAL A 77 10.59 14.51 2.90
N THR A 78 9.93 14.99 3.95
CA THR A 78 9.98 16.40 4.34
C THR A 78 11.41 16.84 4.70
N ALA A 79 12.13 16.04 5.47
CA ALA A 79 13.51 16.33 5.82
C ALA A 79 14.41 16.36 4.57
N PHE A 80 14.23 15.43 3.65
CA PHE A 80 14.98 15.39 2.40
C PHE A 80 14.74 16.63 1.53
N GLU A 81 13.49 17.07 1.41
CA GLU A 81 13.13 18.27 0.63
C GLU A 81 13.64 19.57 1.29
N LEU A 82 13.58 19.67 2.62
CA LEU A 82 13.99 20.87 3.33
C LEU A 82 15.51 20.98 3.51
N LEU A 83 16.18 19.87 3.79
CA LEU A 83 17.61 19.86 4.12
C LEU A 83 18.50 19.51 2.92
N GLY A 84 17.93 18.86 1.91
CA GLY A 84 18.65 18.39 0.74
C GLY A 84 19.41 17.09 0.97
N LYS A 85 19.77 16.43 -0.14
CA LYS A 85 20.47 15.12 -0.12
C LYS A 85 21.88 15.16 0.45
N GLU A 86 22.50 16.33 0.48
CA GLU A 86 23.87 16.51 0.97
C GLU A 86 23.93 16.81 2.47
N PHE A 87 22.78 16.92 3.14
CA PHE A 87 22.75 17.13 4.58
C PHE A 87 23.44 16.00 5.33
N ARG A 88 24.26 16.37 6.30
CA ARG A 88 24.96 15.44 7.20
C ARG A 88 24.84 15.93 8.63
N TYR A 89 24.60 15.00 9.55
CA TYR A 89 24.77 15.29 10.96
C TYR A 89 26.25 15.51 11.26
N LYS A 90 26.52 16.51 12.07
CA LYS A 90 27.89 16.85 12.50
C LYS A 90 27.97 16.66 14.01
N THR A 91 28.86 15.80 14.44
CA THR A 91 29.17 15.62 15.86
C THR A 91 30.53 16.28 16.11
N GLU A 92 30.55 17.24 17.00
CA GLU A 92 31.80 17.93 17.39
C GLU A 92 32.15 17.49 18.80
N LEU A 93 33.39 17.06 18.98
CA LEU A 93 33.96 16.76 20.28
C LEU A 93 34.90 17.95 20.67
N GLY A 94 34.50 18.64 21.72
CA GLY A 94 35.26 19.76 22.25
C GLY A 94 35.94 19.41 23.58
N TYR A 95 36.91 20.20 23.98
CA TYR A 95 37.51 20.17 25.31
C TYR A 95 37.62 21.59 25.83
N ASP A 96 37.61 21.75 27.12
CA ASP A 96 37.84 22.99 27.82
C ASP A 96 39.19 22.90 28.57
N GLY A 97 40.06 23.95 28.43
CA GLY A 97 41.36 24.00 29.01
C GLY A 97 42.52 23.84 28.02
N GLU A 98 43.72 23.70 28.53
CA GLU A 98 44.96 23.53 27.74
C GLU A 98 45.27 22.05 27.52
N ILE A 99 45.55 21.68 26.26
CA ILE A 99 46.13 20.37 25.94
C ILE A 99 47.60 20.41 26.30
N LYS A 100 47.99 19.69 27.37
CA LYS A 100 49.39 19.45 27.69
C LYS A 100 49.84 18.16 27.03
N SER A 101 50.85 18.22 26.19
CA SER A 101 51.51 17.03 25.67
C SER A 101 52.10 16.25 26.83
N GLY A 102 51.61 15.00 27.01
CA GLY A 102 52.12 14.07 28.00
C GLY A 102 53.50 13.52 27.60
#